data_c244ae3783d768fdba0ce883c03194d6
#
_entry.id   c244ae3783d768fdba0ce883c03194d6
#
_cell.length_a   1.000
_cell.length_b   1.000
_cell.length_c   1.000
_cell.angle_alpha   90.00
_cell.angle_beta   90.00
_cell.angle_gamma   90.00
#
_symmetry.space_group_name_H-M   'P 1'
#
loop_
_entity.id
_entity.type
_entity.pdbx_description
1 polymer ?
#
loop_
_entity_poly.entity_id
_entity_poly.type
_entity_poly.pdbx_seq_one_letter_code
_entity_poly.pdbx_strand_id
1 'polypeptide(L)'
;MKMIHTDNAPGAIGPYSQGFIVGDLVYTSGQIPVNPADGSIPEGIAAQAAQSCKNVLAILEAADSGAEKVVKTTCFLANMEDFSAFNEEYAKYFTSKPARSCVAVKSLPKNVLCEIEAIAEA
;
A
#
# COMPACT_ATOMS: atom_id res chain seq x y z
N MET A 1 -3.12 18.94 10.50
CA MET A 1 -2.93 17.79 9.61
C MET A 1 -3.29 18.16 8.19
N LYS A 2 -2.67 17.51 7.24
CA LYS A 2 -2.85 17.84 5.83
C LYS A 2 -3.25 16.58 5.05
N MET A 3 -4.35 16.66 4.31
CA MET A 3 -4.83 15.58 3.45
C MET A 3 -3.95 15.43 2.22
N ILE A 4 -3.66 14.19 1.84
CA ILE A 4 -2.88 13.86 0.65
C ILE A 4 -3.84 13.44 -0.47
N HIS A 5 -3.59 13.95 -1.67
CA HIS A 5 -4.29 13.52 -2.87
C HIS A 5 -3.29 13.37 -4.02
N THR A 6 -3.39 12.28 -4.77
CA THR A 6 -2.59 12.06 -5.96
C THR A 6 -3.37 11.21 -6.97
N ASP A 7 -3.19 11.52 -8.24
CA ASP A 7 -3.77 10.73 -9.34
C ASP A 7 -2.90 9.51 -9.68
N ASN A 8 -1.73 9.39 -9.05
CA ASN A 8 -0.80 8.27 -9.24
C ASN A 8 -1.12 7.07 -8.34
N ALA A 9 -2.17 7.17 -7.55
CA ALA A 9 -2.74 6.06 -6.78
C ALA A 9 -4.25 6.06 -7.00
N PRO A 10 -4.94 4.94 -6.73
CA PRO A 10 -6.39 4.89 -6.89
C PRO A 10 -7.09 5.97 -6.07
N GLY A 11 -8.06 6.63 -6.68
CA GLY A 11 -8.86 7.65 -6.01
C GLY A 11 -9.63 7.08 -4.82
N ALA A 12 -9.76 7.87 -3.77
CA ALA A 12 -10.56 7.49 -2.62
C ALA A 12 -12.05 7.59 -2.98
N ILE A 13 -12.71 6.45 -3.08
CA ILE A 13 -14.14 6.36 -3.37
C ILE A 13 -14.84 6.00 -2.08
N GLY A 14 -15.46 6.98 -1.43
CA GLY A 14 -16.15 6.79 -0.17
C GLY A 14 -15.69 7.77 0.90
N PRO A 15 -16.03 7.50 2.18
CA PRO A 15 -15.79 8.45 3.26
C PRO A 15 -14.38 8.31 3.85
N TYR A 16 -13.34 8.41 3.01
CA TYR A 16 -11.95 8.34 3.46
C TYR A 16 -11.04 9.12 2.49
N SER A 17 -9.81 9.38 2.90
CA SER A 17 -8.78 10.03 2.11
C SER A 17 -7.66 9.03 1.80
N GLN A 18 -6.87 9.31 0.78
CA GLN A 18 -5.72 8.45 0.44
C GLN A 18 -4.68 8.44 1.54
N GLY A 19 -4.49 9.55 2.22
CA GLY A 19 -3.56 9.63 3.33
C GLY A 19 -3.57 11.00 3.98
N PHE A 20 -2.82 11.12 5.07
CA PHE A 20 -2.66 12.36 5.82
C PHE A 20 -1.22 12.55 6.29
N ILE A 21 -0.80 13.80 6.33
CA ILE A 21 0.42 14.22 7.02
C ILE A 21 0.01 14.75 8.39
N VAL A 22 0.56 14.18 9.45
CA VAL A 22 0.29 14.60 10.82
C VAL A 22 1.62 14.79 11.52
N GLY A 23 2.02 16.05 11.77
CA GLY A 23 3.32 16.35 12.34
C GLY A 23 4.43 15.84 11.42
N ASP A 24 5.31 15.00 11.96
CA ASP A 24 6.43 14.43 11.22
C ASP A 24 6.13 13.07 10.60
N LEU A 25 4.85 12.65 10.58
CA LEU A 25 4.45 11.35 10.07
C LEU A 25 3.46 11.46 8.92
N VAL A 26 3.54 10.47 8.03
CA VAL A 26 2.62 10.28 6.91
C VAL A 26 1.89 8.97 7.12
N TYR A 27 0.57 8.99 7.01
CA TYR A 27 -0.28 7.81 7.11
C TYR A 27 -0.97 7.58 5.78
N THR A 28 -0.90 6.35 5.25
CA THR A 28 -1.66 6.01 4.05
C THR A 28 -2.87 5.16 4.42
N SER A 29 -3.93 5.29 3.63
CA SER A 29 -5.00 4.29 3.62
C SER A 29 -4.48 3.00 3.03
N GLY A 30 -5.17 1.89 3.29
CA GLY A 30 -4.86 0.60 2.71
C GLY A 30 -4.99 0.65 1.18
N GLN A 31 -3.97 0.18 0.48
CA GLN A 31 -3.94 0.18 -0.98
C GLN A 31 -4.14 -1.22 -1.52
N ILE A 32 -5.27 -1.44 -2.18
CA ILE A 32 -5.52 -2.64 -2.97
C ILE A 32 -4.87 -2.48 -4.35
N PRO A 33 -4.58 -3.56 -5.08
CA PRO A 33 -3.77 -3.49 -6.30
C PRO A 33 -4.55 -3.02 -7.53
N VAL A 34 -5.23 -1.90 -7.42
CA VAL A 34 -5.90 -1.28 -8.56
C VAL A 34 -4.92 -0.37 -9.28
N ASN A 35 -4.79 -0.55 -10.59
CA ASN A 35 -3.97 0.34 -11.41
C ASN A 35 -4.71 1.67 -11.58
N PRO A 36 -4.14 2.79 -11.10
CA PRO A 36 -4.84 4.08 -11.17
C PRO A 36 -5.03 4.60 -12.60
N ALA A 37 -4.26 4.11 -13.56
CA ALA A 37 -4.36 4.59 -14.95
C ALA A 37 -5.62 4.09 -15.65
N ASP A 38 -6.06 2.87 -15.36
CA ASP A 38 -7.18 2.26 -16.10
C ASP A 38 -8.18 1.51 -15.19
N GLY A 39 -7.94 1.44 -13.89
CA GLY A 39 -8.82 0.75 -12.95
C GLY A 39 -8.69 -0.77 -12.96
N SER A 40 -7.75 -1.31 -13.71
CA SER A 40 -7.56 -2.76 -13.78
C SER A 40 -6.87 -3.31 -12.53
N ILE A 41 -7.07 -4.61 -12.29
CA ILE A 41 -6.40 -5.34 -11.21
C ILE A 41 -5.58 -6.45 -11.88
N PRO A 42 -4.26 -6.47 -11.70
CA PRO A 42 -3.43 -7.51 -12.32
C PRO A 42 -3.71 -8.87 -11.70
N GLU A 43 -3.38 -9.93 -12.42
CA GLU A 43 -3.58 -11.29 -11.95
C GLU A 43 -2.35 -11.81 -11.21
N GLY A 44 -2.61 -12.55 -10.14
CA GLY A 44 -1.58 -13.25 -9.38
C GLY A 44 -0.98 -12.39 -8.29
N ILE A 45 -0.43 -13.08 -7.28
CA ILE A 45 0.06 -12.41 -6.08
C ILE A 45 1.26 -11.50 -6.33
N ALA A 46 2.20 -11.92 -7.19
CA ALA A 46 3.39 -11.10 -7.46
C ALA A 46 3.00 -9.76 -8.11
N ALA A 47 2.17 -9.79 -9.14
CA ALA A 47 1.74 -8.57 -9.83
C ALA A 47 0.87 -7.70 -8.95
N GLN A 48 -0.01 -8.30 -8.15
CA GLN A 48 -0.85 -7.55 -7.21
C GLN A 48 -0.01 -6.92 -6.10
N ALA A 49 0.93 -7.64 -5.53
CA ALA A 49 1.84 -7.09 -4.52
C ALA A 49 2.61 -5.89 -5.07
N ALA A 50 3.13 -6.00 -6.29
CA ALA A 50 3.84 -4.90 -6.94
C ALA A 50 2.93 -3.67 -7.08
N GLN A 51 1.69 -3.85 -7.53
CA GLN A 51 0.77 -2.74 -7.72
C GLN A 51 0.38 -2.07 -6.40
N SER A 52 0.10 -2.86 -5.35
CA SER A 52 -0.20 -2.31 -4.03
C SER A 52 0.99 -1.51 -3.49
N CYS A 53 2.21 -2.02 -3.63
CA CYS A 53 3.43 -1.31 -3.23
C CYS A 53 3.56 0.02 -3.98
N LYS A 54 3.38 0.01 -5.29
CA LYS A 54 3.45 1.23 -6.10
C LYS A 54 2.41 2.26 -5.67
N ASN A 55 1.19 1.82 -5.34
CA ASN A 55 0.14 2.72 -4.90
C ASN A 55 0.49 3.39 -3.56
N VAL A 56 1.01 2.61 -2.60
CA VAL A 56 1.47 3.16 -1.32
C VAL A 56 2.58 4.19 -1.56
N LEU A 57 3.58 3.84 -2.37
CA LEU A 57 4.72 4.74 -2.63
C LEU A 57 4.28 6.02 -3.34
N ALA A 58 3.30 5.94 -4.24
CA ALA A 58 2.76 7.12 -4.91
C ALA A 58 2.16 8.11 -3.90
N ILE A 59 1.43 7.61 -2.90
CA ILE A 59 0.86 8.46 -1.85
C ILE A 59 1.98 9.09 -1.01
N LEU A 60 2.99 8.31 -0.64
CA LEU A 60 4.13 8.82 0.12
C LEU A 60 4.89 9.90 -0.66
N GLU A 61 5.13 9.67 -1.94
CA GLU A 61 5.80 10.64 -2.80
C GLU A 61 5.02 11.95 -2.93
N ALA A 62 3.70 11.87 -2.97
CA ALA A 62 2.86 13.07 -2.99
C ALA A 62 2.98 13.89 -1.69
N ALA A 63 3.48 13.28 -0.63
CA ALA A 63 3.75 13.94 0.65
C ALA A 63 5.24 14.26 0.82
N ASP A 64 6.02 14.19 -0.24
CA ASP A 64 7.49 14.38 -0.24
C ASP A 64 8.22 13.37 0.66
N SER A 65 7.61 12.22 0.92
CA SER A 65 8.21 11.10 1.62
C SER A 65 8.68 10.05 0.61
N GLY A 66 8.97 8.84 1.04
CA GLY A 66 9.43 7.79 0.14
C GLY A 66 9.67 6.47 0.83
N ALA A 67 10.05 5.46 0.06
CA ALA A 67 10.24 4.09 0.52
C ALA A 67 11.23 4.00 1.68
N GLU A 68 12.33 4.75 1.62
CA GLU A 68 13.39 4.72 2.63
C GLU A 68 12.96 5.36 3.96
N LYS A 69 11.83 6.06 3.98
CA LYS A 69 11.30 6.71 5.17
C LYS A 69 10.16 5.93 5.82
N VAL A 70 9.79 4.80 5.25
CA VAL A 70 8.73 3.97 5.81
C VAL A 70 9.20 3.33 7.12
N VAL A 71 8.41 3.50 8.18
CA VAL A 71 8.72 2.97 9.51
C VAL A 71 7.86 1.76 9.85
N LYS A 72 6.66 1.67 9.30
CA LYS A 72 5.72 0.60 9.60
C LYS A 72 4.83 0.31 8.40
N THR A 73 4.62 -0.97 8.13
CA THR A 73 3.57 -1.40 7.20
C THR A 73 2.66 -2.41 7.87
N THR A 74 1.42 -2.48 7.41
CA THR A 74 0.50 -3.57 7.70
C THR A 74 0.07 -4.15 6.37
N CYS A 75 0.25 -5.45 6.22
CA CYS A 75 -0.05 -6.15 4.98
C CYS A 75 -1.16 -7.18 5.25
N PHE A 76 -2.17 -7.15 4.39
CA PHE A 76 -3.31 -8.05 4.49
C PHE A 76 -3.31 -8.96 3.26
N LEU A 77 -3.42 -10.26 3.49
CA LEU A 77 -3.47 -11.27 2.43
C LEU A 77 -4.82 -11.97 2.44
N ALA A 78 -5.28 -12.38 1.27
CA ALA A 78 -6.47 -13.24 1.17
C ALA A 78 -6.14 -14.66 1.62
N ASN A 79 -4.88 -15.09 1.46
CA ASN A 79 -4.44 -16.44 1.80
C ASN A 79 -2.98 -16.42 2.24
N MET A 80 -2.67 -16.98 3.41
CA MET A 80 -1.29 -17.06 3.89
C MET A 80 -0.38 -17.95 3.05
N GLU A 81 -0.94 -18.77 2.18
CA GLU A 81 -0.13 -19.53 1.22
C GLU A 81 0.63 -18.62 0.26
N ASP A 82 0.17 -17.37 0.08
CA ASP A 82 0.82 -16.40 -0.78
C ASP A 82 1.96 -15.63 -0.08
N PHE A 83 2.23 -15.93 1.20
CA PHE A 83 3.16 -15.16 2.02
C PHE A 83 4.56 -15.06 1.41
N SER A 84 5.13 -16.18 0.97
CA SER A 84 6.49 -16.20 0.40
C SER A 84 6.57 -15.39 -0.90
N ALA A 85 5.64 -15.60 -1.82
CA ALA A 85 5.61 -14.87 -3.08
C ALA A 85 5.35 -13.38 -2.87
N PHE A 86 4.47 -13.04 -1.93
CA PHE A 86 4.22 -11.65 -1.54
C PHE A 86 5.50 -11.01 -1.01
N ASN A 87 6.22 -11.68 -0.12
CA ASN A 87 7.45 -11.16 0.47
C ASN A 87 8.53 -10.88 -0.57
N GLU A 88 8.69 -11.73 -1.56
CA GLU A 88 9.68 -11.52 -2.63
C GLU A 88 9.41 -10.21 -3.36
N GLU A 89 8.16 -9.93 -3.67
CA GLU A 89 7.80 -8.72 -4.39
C GLU A 89 7.88 -7.49 -3.47
N TYR A 90 7.33 -7.60 -2.26
CA TYR A 90 7.35 -6.54 -1.23
C TYR A 90 8.78 -6.04 -0.96
N ALA A 91 9.74 -6.94 -0.85
CA ALA A 91 11.14 -6.62 -0.53
C ALA A 91 11.79 -5.70 -1.58
N LYS A 92 11.30 -5.72 -2.81
CA LYS A 92 11.83 -4.85 -3.88
C LYS A 92 11.47 -3.38 -3.67
N TYR A 93 10.40 -3.11 -2.94
CA TYR A 93 9.86 -1.75 -2.76
C TYR A 93 10.15 -1.16 -1.39
N PHE A 94 9.99 -1.93 -0.33
CA PHE A 94 10.20 -1.44 1.05
C PHE A 94 11.59 -1.80 1.54
N THR A 95 12.58 -1.12 0.99
CA THR A 95 14.01 -1.43 1.19
C THR A 95 14.54 -1.01 2.56
N SER A 96 13.81 -0.16 3.29
CA SER A 96 14.18 0.23 4.66
C SER A 96 13.97 -0.89 5.67
N LYS A 97 13.32 -1.99 5.27
CA LYS A 97 12.92 -3.09 6.16
C LYS A 97 12.10 -2.58 7.35
N PRO A 98 10.95 -1.96 7.09
CA PRO A 98 10.15 -1.37 8.15
C PRO A 98 9.58 -2.43 9.10
N ALA A 99 9.20 -2.00 10.30
CA ALA A 99 8.42 -2.86 11.18
C ALA A 99 7.13 -3.27 10.44
N ARG A 100 6.66 -4.50 10.63
CA ARG A 100 5.52 -5.00 9.85
C ARG A 100 4.69 -6.03 10.61
N SER A 101 3.39 -5.98 10.37
CA SER A 101 2.48 -7.11 10.61
C SER A 101 1.94 -7.56 9.26
N CYS A 102 1.86 -8.87 9.05
CA CYS A 102 1.30 -9.44 7.83
C CYS A 102 0.40 -10.60 8.22
N VAL A 103 -0.88 -10.48 7.88
CA VAL A 103 -1.91 -11.44 8.28
C VAL A 103 -2.84 -11.76 7.12
N ALA A 104 -3.44 -12.95 7.16
CA ALA A 104 -4.54 -13.26 6.26
C ALA A 104 -5.83 -12.77 6.90
N VAL A 105 -6.73 -12.26 6.07
CA VAL A 105 -8.04 -11.79 6.51
C VAL A 105 -9.12 -12.62 5.83
N LYS A 106 -10.34 -12.50 6.33
CA LYS A 106 -11.46 -13.27 5.81
C LYS A 106 -11.75 -12.92 4.34
N SER A 107 -11.69 -11.64 4.01
CA SER A 107 -11.91 -11.15 2.64
C SER A 107 -11.31 -9.76 2.47
N LEU A 108 -11.01 -9.41 1.24
CA LEU A 108 -10.52 -8.09 0.87
C LEU A 108 -11.46 -7.45 -0.16
N PRO A 109 -11.50 -6.11 -0.24
CA PRO A 109 -12.33 -5.44 -1.24
C PRO A 109 -12.01 -5.94 -2.64
N LYS A 110 -13.05 -6.10 -3.48
CA LYS A 110 -12.93 -6.56 -4.86
C LYS A 110 -12.25 -7.94 -5.00
N ASN A 111 -12.22 -8.73 -3.93
CA ASN A 111 -11.62 -10.06 -3.91
C ASN A 111 -10.14 -10.07 -4.35
N VAL A 112 -9.42 -9.00 -4.05
CA VAL A 112 -7.98 -8.94 -4.33
C VAL A 112 -7.21 -9.87 -3.41
N LEU A 113 -5.95 -10.13 -3.74
CA LEU A 113 -5.10 -11.07 -2.99
C LEU A 113 -4.30 -10.39 -1.88
N CYS A 114 -4.15 -9.07 -1.94
CA CYS A 114 -3.37 -8.33 -0.93
C CYS A 114 -3.82 -6.89 -0.81
N GLU A 115 -3.44 -6.28 0.31
CA GLU A 115 -3.65 -4.85 0.60
C GLU A 115 -2.53 -4.41 1.52
N ILE A 116 -2.02 -3.19 1.34
CA ILE A 116 -0.89 -2.66 2.12
C ILE A 116 -1.21 -1.24 2.58
N GLU A 117 -0.94 -0.95 3.86
CA GLU A 117 -0.93 0.40 4.39
C GLU A 117 0.43 0.70 5.01
N ALA A 118 0.77 1.98 5.14
CA ALA A 118 2.09 2.37 5.64
C ALA A 118 2.04 3.62 6.51
N ILE A 119 3.03 3.70 7.39
CA ILE A 119 3.37 4.91 8.14
C ILE A 119 4.82 5.22 7.80
N ALA A 120 5.09 6.48 7.46
CA ALA A 120 6.43 6.92 7.08
C ALA A 120 6.77 8.23 7.77
N GLU A 121 8.06 8.56 7.82
CA GLU A 121 8.46 9.91 8.21
C GLU A 121 8.17 10.87 7.06
N ALA A 122 7.76 12.06 7.43
CA ALA A 122 7.49 13.10 6.45
C ALA A 122 8.77 13.67 5.85
#